data_490635454c3331042828e1be98a69821
#
_entry.id   490635454c3331042828e1be98a69821
#
_cell.length_a   1.000
_cell.length_b   1.000
_cell.length_c   1.000
_cell.angle_alpha   90.00
_cell.angle_beta   90.00
_cell.angle_gamma   90.00
#
_symmetry.space_group_name_H-M   'P 1'
#
loop_
_entity.id
_entity.type
_entity.pdbx_description
1 polymer ?
#
loop_
_entity_poly.entity_id
_entity_poly.type
_entity_poly.pdbx_seq_one_letter_code
_entity_poly.pdbx_strand_id
1 'polypeptide(L)'
;MKVNKKVIVCMIMILSMLLGGCGVSSGSSVKKVKLDPDNPTRVVIWHYYNGDQLEAFNKLIDEFNGSVGKKEGIYVEGANFGTVNELKDSIGAAVKHRTGAEAIPNIFAGYADTVYEVDKLGYVVDLKEYLTQKEQDKYIKSYIEEGEFSGDGSLKIFPTAKSTEVFMLNKTDWNKFAEATGADLNDLKTIEGVTKTAQAYYEWTDSQTKKKNDGKAFFGRDALANYFIIGAKQLGTEIFSVKDGKVTLDFDKEVIRKIWDNYYVPFVKGYFAASGKFRSDDINTGNILSFVGSSAGATFFPNEVIVDDTRSYPIDMEVLEAPEFEGGEDYAVQQGAGMAVTKTDEKQMYASVQFLKWFTEDERNIQFSVASGYLPVTKTANDVKKIEETTDLTGNNEVPIVKAAIDTVNHNTLYTTKAFEGGTDARNILEYAMSDKASADRKTVVKRLKKGESFDEAVKDFVSDSNFDTWYEATKAKLEKIVK
;
A
#
# COMPACT_ATOMS: atom_id res chain seq x y z
N MET A 1 -34.70 58.17 -47.70
CA MET A 1 -35.29 56.82 -47.40
C MET A 1 -35.22 56.58 -45.92
N LYS A 2 -36.36 56.65 -45.23
CA LYS A 2 -36.44 56.45 -43.78
C LYS A 2 -36.54 54.92 -43.52
N VAL A 3 -35.45 54.32 -43.03
CA VAL A 3 -35.49 52.91 -42.57
C VAL A 3 -36.23 52.83 -41.27
N ASN A 4 -37.24 51.97 -41.22
CA ASN A 4 -38.22 51.86 -40.16
C ASN A 4 -37.52 51.24 -38.90
N LYS A 5 -37.45 51.98 -37.78
CA LYS A 5 -36.81 51.58 -36.52
C LYS A 5 -37.29 50.21 -35.98
N LYS A 6 -38.50 49.76 -36.34
CA LYS A 6 -39.04 48.45 -35.94
C LYS A 6 -38.39 47.28 -36.63
N VAL A 7 -37.83 47.44 -37.84
CA VAL A 7 -37.15 46.39 -38.60
C VAL A 7 -35.73 46.16 -38.03
N ILE A 8 -35.08 47.23 -37.54
CA ILE A 8 -33.74 47.13 -36.93
C ILE A 8 -33.81 46.41 -35.57
N VAL A 9 -34.87 46.64 -34.79
CA VAL A 9 -35.07 45.94 -33.49
C VAL A 9 -35.34 44.44 -33.69
N CYS A 10 -36.11 44.05 -34.72
CA CYS A 10 -36.32 42.63 -35.02
C CYS A 10 -35.05 41.94 -35.59
N MET A 11 -34.21 42.62 -36.35
CA MET A 11 -32.91 42.05 -36.81
C MET A 11 -31.91 41.92 -35.67
N ILE A 12 -31.89 42.83 -34.69
CA ILE A 12 -31.01 42.72 -33.51
C ILE A 12 -31.48 41.60 -32.58
N MET A 13 -32.81 41.36 -32.44
CA MET A 13 -33.31 40.23 -31.65
C MET A 13 -33.09 38.87 -32.32
N ILE A 14 -33.08 38.78 -33.61
CA ILE A 14 -32.77 37.51 -34.32
C ILE A 14 -31.27 37.24 -34.31
N LEU A 15 -30.39 38.24 -34.31
CA LEU A 15 -28.94 38.07 -34.23
C LEU A 15 -28.48 37.75 -32.78
N SER A 16 -29.24 38.13 -31.72
CA SER A 16 -28.97 37.77 -30.35
C SER A 16 -29.43 36.37 -29.98
N MET A 17 -30.35 35.75 -30.75
CA MET A 17 -30.71 34.31 -30.57
C MET A 17 -29.77 33.32 -31.27
N LEU A 18 -28.85 33.80 -32.13
CA LEU A 18 -27.85 32.97 -32.80
C LEU A 18 -26.50 32.94 -32.06
N LEU A 19 -26.33 33.73 -30.98
CA LEU A 19 -25.13 33.76 -30.15
C LEU A 19 -25.33 33.12 -28.75
N GLY A 20 -26.52 32.59 -28.49
CA GLY A 20 -26.89 31.98 -27.22
C GLY A 20 -26.92 30.44 -27.22
N GLY A 21 -26.19 29.78 -28.11
CA GLY A 21 -26.26 28.33 -28.25
C GLY A 21 -24.97 27.65 -28.58
N CYS A 22 -23.95 27.77 -27.77
CA CYS A 22 -22.83 26.82 -27.73
C CYS A 22 -22.16 26.90 -26.34
N GLY A 23 -22.89 26.65 -25.29
CA GLY A 23 -22.35 26.01 -24.13
C GLY A 23 -22.15 24.54 -24.53
N VAL A 24 -21.06 24.22 -25.16
CA VAL A 24 -20.60 22.85 -25.30
C VAL A 24 -20.18 22.44 -23.89
N SER A 25 -21.12 21.89 -23.12
CA SER A 25 -20.75 20.95 -22.09
C SER A 25 -20.18 19.75 -22.83
N SER A 26 -18.88 19.69 -22.97
CA SER A 26 -18.15 18.50 -23.34
C SER A 26 -18.24 17.48 -22.22
N GLY A 27 -19.44 17.00 -21.93
CA GLY A 27 -19.65 15.73 -21.27
C GLY A 27 -19.28 14.69 -22.31
N SER A 28 -18.04 14.21 -22.30
CA SER A 28 -17.66 13.03 -23.06
C SER A 28 -18.62 11.92 -22.67
N SER A 29 -19.48 11.50 -23.61
CA SER A 29 -20.39 10.38 -23.38
C SER A 29 -19.52 9.12 -23.25
N VAL A 30 -19.52 8.52 -22.04
CA VAL A 30 -18.82 7.26 -21.82
C VAL A 30 -19.39 6.16 -22.70
N LYS A 31 -18.55 5.22 -23.08
CA LYS A 31 -18.97 4.04 -23.86
C LYS A 31 -20.02 3.26 -23.09
N LYS A 32 -21.10 2.90 -23.81
CA LYS A 32 -22.17 2.03 -23.31
C LYS A 32 -22.36 0.90 -24.30
N VAL A 33 -22.34 -0.34 -23.81
CA VAL A 33 -22.48 -1.53 -24.62
C VAL A 33 -23.70 -2.31 -24.14
N LYS A 34 -24.55 -2.74 -25.08
CA LYS A 34 -25.68 -3.58 -24.74
C LYS A 34 -25.20 -5.03 -24.60
N LEU A 35 -25.37 -5.59 -23.40
CA LEU A 35 -25.13 -6.99 -23.11
C LEU A 35 -26.43 -7.81 -23.22
N ASP A 36 -26.30 -9.12 -23.17
CA ASP A 36 -27.40 -10.05 -23.34
C ASP A 36 -27.52 -10.97 -22.10
N PRO A 37 -28.57 -10.81 -21.27
CA PRO A 37 -28.78 -11.65 -20.09
C PRO A 37 -28.96 -13.15 -20.41
N ASP A 38 -29.44 -13.48 -21.62
CA ASP A 38 -29.64 -14.88 -22.04
C ASP A 38 -28.33 -15.52 -22.52
N ASN A 39 -27.31 -14.69 -22.84
CA ASN A 39 -25.94 -15.11 -23.20
C ASN A 39 -24.90 -14.23 -22.50
N PRO A 40 -24.65 -14.46 -21.20
CA PRO A 40 -23.83 -13.59 -20.38
C PRO A 40 -22.39 -13.46 -20.88
N THR A 41 -21.86 -12.24 -20.83
CA THR A 41 -20.46 -11.94 -21.11
C THR A 41 -19.59 -12.40 -19.94
N ARG A 42 -18.69 -13.35 -20.21
CA ARG A 42 -17.75 -13.87 -19.21
C ARG A 42 -16.60 -12.89 -18.98
N VAL A 43 -16.30 -12.63 -17.70
CA VAL A 43 -15.17 -11.80 -17.22
C VAL A 43 -14.31 -12.62 -16.29
N VAL A 44 -13.02 -12.77 -16.59
CA VAL A 44 -12.05 -13.49 -15.77
C VAL A 44 -11.16 -12.47 -15.06
N ILE A 45 -11.03 -12.61 -13.73
CA ILE A 45 -10.23 -11.76 -12.87
C ILE A 45 -9.08 -12.56 -12.29
N TRP A 46 -7.84 -12.11 -12.51
CA TRP A 46 -6.66 -12.65 -11.83
C TRP A 46 -6.30 -11.82 -10.60
N HIS A 47 -6.16 -12.48 -9.45
CA HIS A 47 -5.89 -11.84 -8.18
C HIS A 47 -4.95 -12.70 -7.32
N TYR A 48 -4.49 -12.12 -6.18
CA TYR A 48 -3.61 -12.75 -5.20
C TYR A 48 -4.22 -12.82 -3.79
N TYR A 49 -5.55 -12.64 -3.67
CA TYR A 49 -6.23 -12.69 -2.38
C TYR A 49 -6.18 -14.10 -1.78
N ASN A 50 -5.88 -14.20 -0.47
CA ASN A 50 -5.78 -15.45 0.27
C ASN A 50 -6.55 -15.35 1.60
N GLY A 51 -6.83 -16.49 2.25
CA GLY A 51 -7.55 -16.51 3.54
C GLY A 51 -8.88 -15.73 3.46
N ASP A 52 -9.15 -14.91 4.46
CA ASP A 52 -10.41 -14.14 4.60
C ASP A 52 -10.63 -13.18 3.43
N GLN A 53 -9.56 -12.62 2.85
CA GLN A 53 -9.64 -11.80 1.64
C GLN A 53 -10.22 -12.57 0.45
N LEU A 54 -9.79 -13.82 0.26
CA LEU A 54 -10.29 -14.68 -0.81
C LEU A 54 -11.75 -15.04 -0.59
N GLU A 55 -12.12 -15.39 0.64
CA GLU A 55 -13.50 -15.73 0.99
C GLU A 55 -14.44 -14.54 0.77
N ALA A 56 -14.08 -13.36 1.25
CA ALA A 56 -14.84 -12.13 1.06
C ALA A 56 -14.98 -11.76 -0.43
N PHE A 57 -13.91 -11.91 -1.21
CA PHE A 57 -13.93 -11.61 -2.63
C PHE A 57 -14.85 -12.59 -3.41
N ASN A 58 -14.73 -13.88 -3.14
CA ASN A 58 -15.58 -14.90 -3.77
C ASN A 58 -17.07 -14.70 -3.42
N LYS A 59 -17.39 -14.37 -2.17
CA LYS A 59 -18.75 -14.07 -1.73
C LYS A 59 -19.35 -12.89 -2.53
N LEU A 60 -18.59 -11.84 -2.78
CA LEU A 60 -19.04 -10.70 -3.58
C LEU A 60 -19.18 -11.06 -5.07
N ILE A 61 -18.31 -11.89 -5.63
CA ILE A 61 -18.48 -12.43 -6.98
C ILE A 61 -19.80 -13.22 -7.10
N ASP A 62 -20.09 -14.09 -6.15
CA ASP A 62 -21.33 -14.88 -6.12
C ASP A 62 -22.56 -13.99 -5.99
N GLU A 63 -22.50 -12.95 -5.13
CA GLU A 63 -23.57 -11.96 -5.01
C GLU A 63 -23.79 -11.19 -6.32
N PHE A 64 -22.73 -10.73 -6.97
CA PHE A 64 -22.82 -10.07 -8.27
C PHE A 64 -23.45 -10.98 -9.31
N ASN A 65 -22.94 -12.19 -9.47
CA ASN A 65 -23.43 -13.17 -10.44
C ASN A 65 -24.90 -13.57 -10.19
N GLY A 66 -25.32 -13.64 -8.93
CA GLY A 66 -26.69 -13.94 -8.53
C GLY A 66 -27.68 -12.78 -8.67
N SER A 67 -27.19 -11.54 -8.79
CA SER A 67 -28.01 -10.31 -8.76
C SER A 67 -27.86 -9.46 -10.01
N VAL A 68 -27.00 -8.42 -9.94
CA VAL A 68 -26.81 -7.44 -11.01
C VAL A 68 -26.18 -8.10 -12.25
N GLY A 69 -25.21 -8.96 -12.07
CA GLY A 69 -24.56 -9.66 -13.18
C GLY A 69 -25.55 -10.49 -14.01
N LYS A 70 -26.41 -11.27 -13.33
CA LYS A 70 -27.47 -12.03 -13.99
C LYS A 70 -28.44 -11.13 -14.77
N LYS A 71 -28.83 -10.00 -14.19
CA LYS A 71 -29.77 -9.05 -14.79
C LYS A 71 -29.17 -8.35 -16.00
N GLU A 72 -27.89 -8.03 -15.96
CA GLU A 72 -27.22 -7.27 -17.01
C GLU A 72 -26.50 -8.13 -18.05
N GLY A 73 -26.47 -9.46 -17.88
CA GLY A 73 -25.79 -10.38 -18.79
C GLY A 73 -24.26 -10.37 -18.60
N ILE A 74 -23.81 -10.39 -17.36
CA ILE A 74 -22.39 -10.44 -16.97
C ILE A 74 -22.18 -11.64 -16.03
N TYR A 75 -21.13 -12.42 -16.27
CA TYR A 75 -20.71 -13.51 -15.39
C TYR A 75 -19.22 -13.38 -15.07
N VAL A 76 -18.89 -13.25 -13.79
CA VAL A 76 -17.54 -13.00 -13.29
C VAL A 76 -16.96 -14.24 -12.65
N GLU A 77 -15.69 -14.53 -12.92
CA GLU A 77 -14.90 -15.60 -12.31
C GLU A 77 -13.60 -15.06 -11.76
N GLY A 78 -13.30 -15.35 -10.50
CA GLY A 78 -12.00 -15.07 -9.87
C GLY A 78 -11.03 -16.24 -10.04
N ALA A 79 -9.76 -15.95 -10.33
CA ALA A 79 -8.69 -16.91 -10.36
C ALA A 79 -7.53 -16.44 -9.48
N ASN A 80 -7.20 -17.23 -8.46
CA ASN A 80 -6.11 -16.94 -7.54
C ASN A 80 -4.76 -17.38 -8.12
N PHE A 81 -3.79 -16.46 -8.16
CA PHE A 81 -2.43 -16.70 -8.65
C PHE A 81 -1.39 -16.66 -7.51
N GLY A 82 -1.80 -16.93 -6.27
CA GLY A 82 -0.90 -17.05 -5.14
C GLY A 82 -0.45 -15.72 -4.56
N THR A 83 0.79 -15.33 -4.79
CA THR A 83 1.37 -14.09 -4.30
C THR A 83 1.34 -12.98 -5.36
N VAL A 84 1.58 -11.73 -4.92
CA VAL A 84 1.74 -10.58 -5.84
C VAL A 84 2.79 -10.84 -6.92
N ASN A 85 3.91 -11.47 -6.55
CA ASN A 85 5.01 -11.77 -7.49
C ASN A 85 4.62 -12.86 -8.48
N GLU A 86 3.95 -13.92 -8.02
CA GLU A 86 3.46 -15.00 -8.90
C GLU A 86 2.41 -14.48 -9.88
N LEU A 87 1.51 -13.62 -9.44
CA LEU A 87 0.55 -12.95 -10.33
C LEU A 87 1.26 -12.06 -11.36
N LYS A 88 2.25 -11.24 -10.93
CA LYS A 88 3.07 -10.41 -11.82
C LYS A 88 3.75 -11.25 -12.89
N ASP A 89 4.38 -12.36 -12.50
CA ASP A 89 5.07 -13.25 -13.43
C ASP A 89 4.10 -13.89 -14.42
N SER A 90 2.91 -14.30 -13.95
CA SER A 90 1.87 -14.92 -14.76
C SER A 90 1.29 -13.94 -15.79
N ILE A 91 0.98 -12.69 -15.38
CA ILE A 91 0.48 -11.69 -16.34
C ILE A 91 1.58 -11.31 -17.35
N GLY A 92 2.84 -11.19 -16.88
CA GLY A 92 3.99 -10.93 -17.75
C GLY A 92 4.25 -12.05 -18.77
N ALA A 93 3.99 -13.32 -18.41
CA ALA A 93 4.05 -14.46 -19.32
C ALA A 93 2.90 -14.44 -20.33
N ALA A 94 1.66 -14.16 -19.88
CA ALA A 94 0.48 -14.10 -20.71
C ALA A 94 0.58 -13.01 -21.79
N VAL A 95 0.90 -11.77 -21.42
CA VAL A 95 0.99 -10.65 -22.38
C VAL A 95 2.17 -10.78 -23.36
N LYS A 96 3.20 -11.55 -23.00
CA LYS A 96 4.35 -11.89 -23.89
C LYS A 96 4.12 -13.17 -24.67
N HIS A 97 2.95 -13.79 -24.56
CA HIS A 97 2.60 -15.04 -25.25
C HIS A 97 3.62 -16.17 -25.07
N ARG A 98 4.15 -16.31 -23.85
CA ARG A 98 5.15 -17.38 -23.56
C ARG A 98 4.49 -18.75 -23.69
N THR A 99 5.24 -19.72 -24.18
CA THR A 99 4.77 -21.11 -24.29
C THR A 99 4.30 -21.64 -22.94
N GLY A 100 3.06 -22.13 -22.86
CA GLY A 100 2.44 -22.63 -21.64
C GLY A 100 1.85 -21.54 -20.73
N ALA A 101 1.86 -20.27 -21.13
CA ALA A 101 1.17 -19.24 -20.41
C ALA A 101 -0.35 -19.34 -20.57
N GLU A 102 -1.09 -18.99 -19.54
CA GLU A 102 -2.54 -18.84 -19.58
C GLU A 102 -2.98 -17.72 -20.54
N ALA A 103 -4.26 -17.74 -20.94
CA ALA A 103 -4.84 -16.65 -21.71
C ALA A 103 -4.90 -15.37 -20.87
N ILE A 104 -4.69 -14.21 -21.52
CA ILE A 104 -4.76 -12.90 -20.86
C ILE A 104 -6.15 -12.74 -20.20
N PRO A 105 -6.23 -12.42 -18.88
CA PRO A 105 -7.50 -12.20 -18.19
C PRO A 105 -8.17 -10.90 -18.64
N ASN A 106 -9.44 -10.71 -18.34
CA ASN A 106 -10.14 -9.44 -18.58
C ASN A 106 -9.79 -8.37 -17.56
N ILE A 107 -9.51 -8.80 -16.32
CA ILE A 107 -9.07 -7.93 -15.22
C ILE A 107 -7.90 -8.62 -14.50
N PHE A 108 -6.93 -7.85 -14.07
CA PHE A 108 -5.91 -8.35 -13.15
C PHE A 108 -5.61 -7.35 -12.04
N ALA A 109 -5.34 -7.85 -10.83
CA ALA A 109 -4.83 -7.05 -9.74
C ALA A 109 -3.35 -6.73 -9.97
N GLY A 110 -2.96 -5.47 -9.79
CA GLY A 110 -1.58 -5.07 -9.99
C GLY A 110 -1.22 -3.74 -9.32
N TYR A 111 0.01 -3.66 -8.86
CA TYR A 111 0.61 -2.39 -8.49
C TYR A 111 0.94 -1.56 -9.73
N ALA A 112 1.08 -0.26 -9.55
CA ALA A 112 1.30 0.68 -10.65
C ALA A 112 2.47 0.29 -11.57
N ASP A 113 3.58 -0.18 -11.04
CA ASP A 113 4.74 -0.63 -11.84
C ASP A 113 4.40 -1.83 -12.73
N THR A 114 3.63 -2.80 -12.22
CA THR A 114 3.21 -3.97 -13.01
C THR A 114 2.24 -3.55 -14.12
N VAL A 115 1.26 -2.70 -13.78
CA VAL A 115 0.30 -2.20 -14.77
C VAL A 115 0.99 -1.34 -15.84
N TYR A 116 1.97 -0.53 -15.45
CA TYR A 116 2.81 0.26 -16.37
C TYR A 116 3.54 -0.63 -17.39
N GLU A 117 4.16 -1.72 -16.94
CA GLU A 117 4.83 -2.68 -17.84
C GLU A 117 3.86 -3.31 -18.85
N VAL A 118 2.64 -3.64 -18.42
CA VAL A 118 1.58 -4.22 -19.29
C VAL A 118 1.01 -3.15 -20.24
N ASP A 119 0.85 -1.91 -19.77
CA ASP A 119 0.36 -0.78 -20.59
C ASP A 119 1.35 -0.42 -21.70
N LYS A 120 2.68 -0.44 -21.42
CA LYS A 120 3.72 -0.26 -22.46
C LYS A 120 3.61 -1.25 -23.62
N LEU A 121 3.07 -2.42 -23.38
CA LEU A 121 2.80 -3.44 -24.41
C LEU A 121 1.44 -3.20 -25.12
N GLY A 122 0.69 -2.18 -24.70
CA GLY A 122 -0.57 -1.80 -25.31
C GLY A 122 -1.80 -2.57 -24.83
N TYR A 123 -1.70 -3.37 -23.76
CA TYR A 123 -2.79 -4.25 -23.31
C TYR A 123 -3.75 -3.63 -22.27
N VAL A 124 -3.51 -2.42 -21.76
CA VAL A 124 -4.36 -1.83 -20.72
C VAL A 124 -5.33 -0.81 -21.31
N VAL A 125 -6.60 -0.89 -20.87
CA VAL A 125 -7.69 0.00 -21.27
C VAL A 125 -7.53 1.38 -20.59
N ASP A 126 -7.92 2.45 -21.29
CA ASP A 126 -8.17 3.73 -20.63
C ASP A 126 -9.56 3.71 -19.99
N LEU A 127 -9.61 3.68 -18.67
CA LEU A 127 -10.86 3.62 -17.91
C LEU A 127 -11.73 4.88 -18.07
N LYS A 128 -11.15 6.03 -18.50
CA LYS A 128 -11.90 7.26 -18.78
C LYS A 128 -12.86 7.11 -19.97
N GLU A 129 -12.67 6.10 -20.81
CA GLU A 129 -13.63 5.75 -21.85
C GLU A 129 -14.95 5.21 -21.26
N TYR A 130 -14.94 4.72 -20.02
CA TYR A 130 -16.08 4.06 -19.34
C TYR A 130 -16.51 4.74 -18.06
N LEU A 131 -15.71 5.69 -17.52
CA LEU A 131 -15.96 6.43 -16.28
C LEU A 131 -16.16 7.92 -16.57
N THR A 132 -17.32 8.44 -16.22
CA THR A 132 -17.54 9.88 -16.21
C THR A 132 -16.68 10.56 -15.14
N GLN A 133 -16.41 11.85 -15.30
CA GLN A 133 -15.71 12.65 -14.27
C GLN A 133 -16.43 12.56 -12.90
N LYS A 134 -17.76 12.64 -12.91
CA LYS A 134 -18.57 12.51 -11.69
C LYS A 134 -18.39 11.15 -10.99
N GLU A 135 -18.16 10.07 -11.72
CA GLU A 135 -17.87 8.75 -11.15
C GLU A 135 -16.45 8.71 -10.58
N GLN A 136 -15.48 9.27 -11.29
CA GLN A 136 -14.09 9.39 -10.80
C GLN A 136 -14.02 10.24 -9.53
N ASP A 137 -14.77 11.34 -9.44
CA ASP A 137 -14.80 12.25 -8.28
C ASP A 137 -15.32 11.63 -6.99
N LYS A 138 -15.97 10.46 -7.05
CA LYS A 138 -16.40 9.70 -5.85
C LYS A 138 -15.21 9.10 -5.09
N TYR A 139 -14.15 8.74 -5.80
CA TYR A 139 -12.97 8.09 -5.23
C TYR A 139 -12.06 9.09 -4.53
N ILE A 140 -11.23 8.59 -3.62
CA ILE A 140 -10.14 9.38 -3.03
C ILE A 140 -9.19 9.77 -4.15
N LYS A 141 -8.86 11.06 -4.21
CA LYS A 141 -8.14 11.66 -5.33
C LYS A 141 -6.80 10.98 -5.59
N SER A 142 -6.00 10.74 -4.54
CA SER A 142 -4.70 10.08 -4.66
C SER A 142 -4.80 8.65 -5.21
N TYR A 143 -5.92 7.96 -4.97
CA TYR A 143 -6.14 6.61 -5.49
C TYR A 143 -6.40 6.59 -7.00
N ILE A 144 -7.06 7.64 -7.52
CA ILE A 144 -7.21 7.85 -8.97
C ILE A 144 -5.87 8.27 -9.60
N GLU A 145 -5.17 9.21 -8.98
CA GLU A 145 -3.89 9.74 -9.49
C GLU A 145 -2.80 8.67 -9.63
N GLU A 146 -2.83 7.61 -8.80
CA GLU A 146 -1.94 6.45 -8.95
C GLU A 146 -2.11 5.74 -10.30
N GLY A 147 -3.33 5.71 -10.82
CA GLY A 147 -3.63 5.12 -12.13
C GLY A 147 -3.30 6.03 -13.32
N GLU A 148 -2.93 7.29 -13.09
CA GLU A 148 -2.61 8.29 -14.12
C GLU A 148 -1.11 8.45 -14.32
N PHE A 149 -0.42 7.39 -14.68
CA PHE A 149 1.04 7.37 -14.83
C PHE A 149 1.53 7.55 -16.27
N SER A 150 0.68 7.41 -17.29
CA SER A 150 1.11 7.36 -18.70
C SER A 150 1.44 8.75 -19.31
N GLY A 151 1.19 9.85 -18.59
CA GLY A 151 1.48 11.21 -19.05
C GLY A 151 0.52 11.75 -20.12
N ASP A 152 -0.34 10.91 -20.70
CA ASP A 152 -1.37 11.27 -21.69
C ASP A 152 -2.73 11.59 -21.05
N GLY A 153 -2.79 11.56 -19.73
CA GLY A 153 -4.01 11.78 -18.94
C GLY A 153 -4.96 10.60 -18.90
N SER A 154 -4.58 9.41 -19.40
CA SER A 154 -5.38 8.19 -19.30
C SER A 154 -5.36 7.61 -17.88
N LEU A 155 -6.44 6.94 -17.49
CA LEU A 155 -6.59 6.23 -16.21
C LEU A 155 -6.47 4.72 -16.46
N LYS A 156 -5.41 4.10 -15.93
CA LYS A 156 -5.05 2.70 -16.20
C LYS A 156 -5.37 1.74 -15.06
N ILE A 157 -5.57 2.25 -13.84
CA ILE A 157 -5.85 1.45 -12.65
C ILE A 157 -7.17 1.92 -12.04
N PHE A 158 -8.06 0.97 -11.82
CA PHE A 158 -9.29 1.18 -11.05
C PHE A 158 -8.99 0.91 -9.57
N PRO A 159 -9.15 1.88 -8.67
CA PRO A 159 -8.97 1.62 -7.24
C PRO A 159 -10.10 0.72 -6.73
N THR A 160 -9.77 -0.40 -6.09
CA THR A 160 -10.76 -1.37 -5.57
C THR A 160 -10.64 -1.59 -4.08
N ALA A 161 -9.42 -1.63 -3.57
CA ALA A 161 -9.08 -1.79 -2.17
C ALA A 161 -7.68 -1.24 -1.94
N LYS A 162 -7.52 -0.39 -0.96
CA LYS A 162 -6.24 0.24 -0.65
C LYS A 162 -5.82 -0.07 0.78
N SER A 163 -4.56 0.12 1.08
CA SER A 163 -4.03 -0.03 2.44
C SER A 163 -3.03 1.09 2.74
N THR A 164 -2.73 1.23 4.01
CA THR A 164 -1.61 2.04 4.50
C THR A 164 -0.80 1.21 5.48
N GLU A 165 0.24 1.77 6.08
CA GLU A 165 0.95 1.13 7.16
C GLU A 165 0.36 1.55 8.51
N VAL A 166 0.33 0.60 9.45
CA VAL A 166 -0.06 0.81 10.83
C VAL A 166 0.99 0.22 11.77
N PHE A 167 1.05 0.74 12.99
CA PHE A 167 1.92 0.21 14.05
C PHE A 167 1.13 -0.79 14.89
N MET A 168 1.60 -2.01 14.97
CA MET A 168 0.99 -3.10 15.74
C MET A 168 1.85 -3.48 16.92
N LEU A 169 1.23 -3.66 18.07
CA LEU A 169 1.89 -3.87 19.35
C LEU A 169 1.25 -5.02 20.12
N ASN A 170 2.06 -5.93 20.67
CA ASN A 170 1.64 -6.86 21.71
C ASN A 170 1.38 -6.05 23.00
N LYS A 171 0.11 -5.69 23.20
CA LYS A 171 -0.35 -4.89 24.35
C LYS A 171 -0.10 -5.57 25.69
N THR A 172 -0.23 -6.89 25.73
CA THR A 172 -0.05 -7.70 26.95
C THR A 172 1.36 -7.56 27.52
N ASP A 173 2.38 -7.64 26.67
CA ASP A 173 3.76 -7.50 27.12
C ASP A 173 4.21 -6.04 27.22
N TRP A 174 3.63 -5.14 26.39
CA TRP A 174 3.80 -3.71 26.53
C TRP A 174 3.40 -3.22 27.93
N ASN A 175 2.24 -3.64 28.42
CA ASN A 175 1.75 -3.22 29.74
C ASN A 175 2.74 -3.59 30.86
N LYS A 176 3.37 -4.75 30.79
CA LYS A 176 4.42 -5.18 31.76
C LYS A 176 5.65 -4.26 31.69
N PHE A 177 6.08 -3.91 30.48
CA PHE A 177 7.19 -3.01 30.27
C PHE A 177 6.88 -1.60 30.75
N ALA A 178 5.72 -1.06 30.36
CA ALA A 178 5.28 0.28 30.72
C ALA A 178 5.10 0.44 32.24
N GLU A 179 4.51 -0.56 32.93
CA GLU A 179 4.40 -0.58 34.40
C GLU A 179 5.77 -0.56 35.09
N ALA A 180 6.74 -1.29 34.54
CA ALA A 180 8.09 -1.38 35.11
C ALA A 180 8.97 -0.16 34.85
N THR A 181 8.76 0.58 33.76
CA THR A 181 9.69 1.61 33.29
C THR A 181 9.09 3.00 33.16
N GLY A 182 7.75 3.11 33.16
CA GLY A 182 7.06 4.36 32.87
C GLY A 182 6.99 4.71 31.36
N ALA A 183 7.22 3.75 30.47
CA ALA A 183 7.11 3.96 29.02
C ALA A 183 5.68 4.37 28.63
N ASP A 184 5.55 5.30 27.67
CA ASP A 184 4.27 5.87 27.22
C ASP A 184 4.05 5.55 25.72
N LEU A 185 2.82 5.21 25.33
CA LEU A 185 2.45 4.99 23.92
C LEU A 185 2.66 6.25 23.05
N ASN A 186 2.61 7.44 23.67
CA ASN A 186 2.90 8.68 22.93
C ASN A 186 4.33 8.76 22.41
N ASP A 187 5.29 8.07 23.05
CA ASP A 187 6.67 7.98 22.56
C ASP A 187 6.78 7.21 21.24
N LEU A 188 5.76 6.38 20.93
CA LEU A 188 5.72 5.57 19.71
C LEU A 188 5.20 6.33 18.49
N LYS A 189 4.80 7.59 18.62
CA LYS A 189 4.34 8.43 17.51
C LYS A 189 5.45 8.88 16.58
N THR A 190 6.70 8.86 17.06
CA THR A 190 7.85 9.24 16.23
C THR A 190 8.83 8.09 16.07
N ILE A 191 9.50 8.05 14.93
CA ILE A 191 10.51 7.03 14.61
C ILE A 191 11.66 7.09 15.62
N GLU A 192 12.07 8.30 16.00
CA GLU A 192 13.09 8.52 17.02
C GLU A 192 12.61 8.03 18.40
N GLY A 193 11.33 8.24 18.72
CA GLY A 193 10.72 7.75 19.96
C GLY A 193 10.66 6.23 19.99
N VAL A 194 10.30 5.56 18.87
CA VAL A 194 10.37 4.09 18.75
C VAL A 194 11.80 3.59 18.96
N THR A 195 12.80 4.26 18.39
CA THR A 195 14.22 3.90 18.56
C THR A 195 14.65 3.99 20.03
N LYS A 196 14.27 5.06 20.72
CA LYS A 196 14.53 5.25 22.16
C LYS A 196 13.85 4.19 23.01
N THR A 197 12.57 3.94 22.76
CA THR A 197 11.77 2.94 23.46
C THR A 197 12.35 1.54 23.25
N ALA A 198 12.81 1.23 22.06
CA ALA A 198 13.44 -0.04 21.74
C ALA A 198 14.75 -0.26 22.50
N GLN A 199 15.56 0.77 22.69
CA GLN A 199 16.73 0.71 23.55
C GLN A 199 16.34 0.43 25.00
N ALA A 200 15.37 1.17 25.54
CA ALA A 200 14.90 1.00 26.92
C ALA A 200 14.32 -0.42 27.14
N TYR A 201 13.56 -0.95 26.17
CA TYR A 201 13.03 -2.32 26.22
C TYR A 201 14.15 -3.36 26.21
N TYR A 202 15.15 -3.21 25.35
CA TYR A 202 16.31 -4.08 25.31
C TYR A 202 17.04 -4.09 26.66
N GLU A 203 17.35 -2.93 27.23
CA GLU A 203 18.04 -2.78 28.49
C GLU A 203 17.22 -3.36 29.67
N TRP A 204 15.90 -3.12 29.67
CA TRP A 204 15.00 -3.68 30.66
C TRP A 204 14.95 -5.21 30.60
N THR A 205 14.80 -5.79 29.41
CA THR A 205 14.78 -7.26 29.25
C THR A 205 16.14 -7.90 29.53
N ASP A 206 17.26 -7.25 29.18
CA ASP A 206 18.62 -7.71 29.54
C ASP A 206 18.81 -7.75 31.06
N SER A 207 18.25 -6.79 31.79
CA SER A 207 18.32 -6.75 33.26
C SER A 207 17.54 -7.89 33.95
N GLN A 208 16.61 -8.54 33.24
CA GLN A 208 15.82 -9.67 33.79
C GLN A 208 16.60 -10.98 33.80
N THR A 209 17.76 -11.04 33.13
CA THR A 209 18.56 -12.25 33.02
C THR A 209 19.94 -12.08 33.66
N LYS A 210 20.64 -13.20 33.95
CA LYS A 210 22.02 -13.18 34.45
C LYS A 210 23.03 -12.98 33.30
N LYS A 211 22.63 -13.29 32.11
CA LYS A 211 23.47 -13.17 30.91
C LYS A 211 23.41 -11.72 30.43
N LYS A 212 24.54 -11.14 30.10
CA LYS A 212 24.64 -9.79 29.58
C LYS A 212 24.47 -9.74 28.08
N ASN A 213 23.89 -8.68 27.59
CA ASN A 213 23.68 -8.39 26.16
C ASN A 213 22.78 -9.44 25.47
N ASP A 214 21.77 -9.96 26.19
CA ASP A 214 20.75 -10.85 25.66
C ASP A 214 19.33 -10.26 25.73
N GLY A 215 19.24 -8.95 25.85
CA GLY A 215 17.98 -8.21 25.77
C GLY A 215 17.21 -8.53 24.49
N LYS A 216 15.88 -8.44 24.60
CA LYS A 216 14.97 -8.69 23.46
C LYS A 216 14.82 -7.49 22.58
N ALA A 217 14.60 -7.72 21.29
CA ALA A 217 14.24 -6.65 20.36
C ALA A 217 12.81 -6.17 20.62
N PHE A 218 12.59 -4.89 20.46
CA PHE A 218 11.28 -4.25 20.60
C PHE A 218 10.52 -4.21 19.30
N PHE A 219 11.20 -3.89 18.20
CA PHE A 219 10.56 -3.47 16.96
C PHE A 219 11.08 -4.20 15.73
N GLY A 220 10.21 -4.38 14.77
CA GLY A 220 10.52 -4.80 13.40
C GLY A 220 9.75 -3.98 12.37
N ARG A 221 10.07 -4.14 11.10
CA ARG A 221 9.35 -3.49 10.02
C ARG A 221 9.24 -4.39 8.82
N ASP A 222 8.06 -4.46 8.25
CA ASP A 222 7.83 -4.97 6.90
C ASP A 222 8.04 -3.83 5.87
N ALA A 223 8.18 -4.16 4.61
CA ALA A 223 8.26 -3.22 3.49
C ALA A 223 9.26 -2.05 3.72
N LEU A 224 10.54 -2.38 3.87
CA LEU A 224 11.58 -1.37 4.14
C LEU A 224 11.71 -0.33 3.02
N ALA A 225 11.34 -0.67 1.78
CA ALA A 225 11.26 0.31 0.70
C ALA A 225 10.28 1.45 1.02
N ASN A 226 9.15 1.17 1.68
CA ASN A 226 8.22 2.21 2.14
C ASN A 226 8.87 3.13 3.18
N TYR A 227 9.65 2.55 4.10
CA TYR A 227 10.37 3.32 5.11
C TYR A 227 11.31 4.36 4.48
N PHE A 228 12.02 3.99 3.41
CA PHE A 228 12.84 4.94 2.65
C PHE A 228 11.98 5.98 1.94
N ILE A 229 10.99 5.55 1.19
CA ILE A 229 10.20 6.43 0.32
C ILE A 229 9.39 7.43 1.15
N ILE A 230 8.68 6.95 2.18
CA ILE A 230 7.85 7.80 3.03
C ILE A 230 8.72 8.63 3.99
N GLY A 231 9.72 8.01 4.62
CA GLY A 231 10.61 8.71 5.53
C GLY A 231 11.39 9.84 4.83
N ALA A 232 11.87 9.62 3.62
CA ALA A 232 12.49 10.68 2.84
C ALA A 232 11.47 11.79 2.49
N LYS A 233 10.22 11.41 2.14
CA LYS A 233 9.17 12.38 1.84
C LYS A 233 8.81 13.22 3.05
N GLN A 234 8.67 12.61 4.23
CA GLN A 234 8.48 13.31 5.51
C GLN A 234 9.63 14.30 5.80
N LEU A 235 10.85 13.95 5.42
CA LEU A 235 12.06 14.77 5.58
C LEU A 235 12.31 15.75 4.42
N GLY A 236 11.31 15.97 3.54
CA GLY A 236 11.36 16.95 2.45
C GLY A 236 12.06 16.49 1.17
N THR A 237 12.37 15.20 1.04
CA THR A 237 13.06 14.64 -0.15
C THR A 237 12.17 13.62 -0.87
N GLU A 238 12.06 13.74 -2.19
CA GLU A 238 11.37 12.76 -3.04
C GLU A 238 12.41 11.91 -3.77
N ILE A 239 12.68 10.70 -3.27
CA ILE A 239 13.75 9.82 -3.79
C ILE A 239 13.61 9.61 -5.30
N PHE A 240 12.39 9.35 -5.79
CA PHE A 240 12.10 9.19 -7.22
C PHE A 240 11.02 10.17 -7.65
N SER A 241 11.39 11.23 -8.34
CA SER A 241 10.44 12.17 -8.93
C SER A 241 10.23 11.81 -10.41
N VAL A 242 8.97 11.54 -10.78
CA VAL A 242 8.59 11.14 -12.15
C VAL A 242 7.77 12.25 -12.78
N LYS A 243 8.32 12.86 -13.84
CA LYS A 243 7.68 13.91 -14.62
C LYS A 243 7.79 13.61 -16.11
N ASP A 244 6.65 13.63 -16.80
CA ASP A 244 6.57 13.38 -18.25
C ASP A 244 7.27 12.07 -18.67
N GLY A 245 7.09 11.00 -17.87
CA GLY A 245 7.69 9.69 -18.08
C GLY A 245 9.20 9.61 -17.80
N LYS A 246 9.81 10.70 -17.32
CA LYS A 246 11.22 10.72 -16.92
C LYS A 246 11.34 10.68 -15.41
N VAL A 247 12.17 9.79 -14.91
CA VAL A 247 12.51 9.69 -13.50
C VAL A 247 13.78 10.47 -13.19
N THR A 248 13.80 11.15 -12.05
CA THR A 248 15.00 11.73 -11.46
C THR A 248 15.20 11.14 -10.07
N LEU A 249 16.45 10.86 -9.72
CA LEU A 249 16.85 10.32 -8.41
C LEU A 249 17.35 11.47 -7.53
N ASP A 250 16.73 11.65 -6.37
CA ASP A 250 17.25 12.45 -5.27
C ASP A 250 17.48 11.54 -4.06
N PHE A 251 18.70 11.04 -3.94
CA PHE A 251 19.14 10.20 -2.82
C PHE A 251 20.01 11.06 -1.89
N ASP A 252 19.35 12.01 -1.18
CA ASP A 252 20.01 12.98 -0.32
C ASP A 252 20.72 12.31 0.85
N LYS A 253 22.00 12.65 1.04
CA LYS A 253 22.85 11.95 2.00
C LYS A 253 22.46 12.21 3.46
N GLU A 254 22.00 13.42 3.80
CA GLU A 254 21.63 13.77 5.17
C GLU A 254 20.31 13.13 5.55
N VAL A 255 19.34 13.13 4.64
CA VAL A 255 18.05 12.46 4.80
C VAL A 255 18.26 10.94 4.94
N ILE A 256 19.05 10.34 4.06
CA ILE A 256 19.33 8.89 4.11
C ILE A 256 20.14 8.52 5.36
N ARG A 257 20.99 9.42 5.86
CA ARG A 257 21.68 9.23 7.13
C ARG A 257 20.70 9.17 8.30
N LYS A 258 19.71 10.07 8.35
CA LYS A 258 18.68 10.04 9.40
C LYS A 258 17.83 8.76 9.35
N ILE A 259 17.49 8.29 8.15
CA ILE A 259 16.81 7.01 7.93
C ILE A 259 17.67 5.83 8.42
N TRP A 260 18.96 5.81 8.08
CA TRP A 260 19.91 4.80 8.52
C TRP A 260 20.07 4.77 10.05
N ASP A 261 20.25 5.91 10.69
CA ASP A 261 20.46 6.00 12.12
C ASP A 261 19.27 5.49 12.94
N ASN A 262 18.06 5.56 12.39
CA ASN A 262 16.82 5.14 13.04
C ASN A 262 16.32 3.74 12.62
N TYR A 263 17.06 3.02 11.77
CA TYR A 263 16.74 1.61 11.48
C TYR A 263 17.98 0.71 11.55
N TYR A 264 19.01 0.98 10.76
CA TYR A 264 20.21 0.13 10.73
C TYR A 264 20.94 0.10 12.08
N VAL A 265 21.16 1.27 12.67
CA VAL A 265 21.88 1.38 13.95
C VAL A 265 21.15 0.63 15.09
N PRO A 266 19.86 0.85 15.35
CA PRO A 266 19.14 0.05 16.37
C PRO A 266 19.06 -1.44 16.01
N PHE A 267 19.03 -1.81 14.72
CA PHE A 267 19.04 -3.21 14.31
C PHE A 267 20.36 -3.91 14.65
N VAL A 268 21.50 -3.34 14.32
CA VAL A 268 22.80 -3.96 14.65
C VAL A 268 23.07 -4.00 16.15
N LYS A 269 22.51 -3.06 16.92
CA LYS A 269 22.52 -3.08 18.38
C LYS A 269 21.60 -4.15 18.97
N GLY A 270 20.63 -4.64 18.19
CA GLY A 270 19.68 -5.70 18.63
C GLY A 270 18.40 -5.14 19.25
N TYR A 271 18.16 -3.86 19.14
CA TYR A 271 16.94 -3.20 19.57
C TYR A 271 15.78 -3.50 18.60
N PHE A 272 16.13 -3.71 17.31
CA PHE A 272 15.24 -4.14 16.24
C PHE A 272 15.62 -5.54 15.76
N ALA A 273 14.65 -6.28 15.23
CA ALA A 273 14.88 -7.59 14.63
C ALA A 273 13.93 -7.90 13.48
N ALA A 274 14.38 -8.82 12.62
CA ALA A 274 13.60 -9.40 11.54
C ALA A 274 14.14 -10.82 11.30
N SER A 275 13.43 -11.83 11.79
CA SER A 275 13.84 -13.23 11.78
C SER A 275 12.92 -14.12 10.95
N GLY A 276 11.60 -13.93 11.06
CA GLY A 276 10.58 -14.61 10.27
C GLY A 276 10.44 -14.04 8.86
N LYS A 277 9.58 -14.68 8.07
CA LYS A 277 9.20 -14.16 6.75
C LYS A 277 8.44 -12.84 6.88
N PHE A 278 7.51 -12.79 7.82
CA PHE A 278 6.75 -11.60 8.19
C PHE A 278 7.00 -11.22 9.65
N ARG A 279 6.76 -9.96 10.02
CA ARG A 279 6.94 -9.49 11.40
C ARG A 279 5.92 -10.09 12.35
N SER A 280 4.74 -10.46 11.86
CA SER A 280 3.76 -11.26 12.64
C SER A 280 4.33 -12.60 13.12
N ASP A 281 5.20 -13.26 12.34
CA ASP A 281 5.91 -14.47 12.77
C ASP A 281 6.86 -14.17 13.95
N ASP A 282 7.50 -13.00 13.95
CA ASP A 282 8.40 -12.58 15.02
C ASP A 282 7.63 -12.21 16.30
N ILE A 283 6.42 -11.65 16.21
CA ILE A 283 5.51 -11.47 17.35
C ILE A 283 5.11 -12.83 17.92
N ASN A 284 4.69 -13.76 17.06
CA ASN A 284 4.25 -15.09 17.47
C ASN A 284 5.33 -15.88 18.24
N THR A 285 6.60 -15.67 17.92
CA THR A 285 7.74 -16.28 18.61
C THR A 285 8.31 -15.43 19.75
N GLY A 286 7.74 -14.24 20.02
CA GLY A 286 8.22 -13.31 21.04
C GLY A 286 9.61 -12.72 20.76
N ASN A 287 10.03 -12.72 19.49
CA ASN A 287 11.30 -12.14 19.07
C ASN A 287 11.26 -10.61 19.01
N ILE A 288 10.08 -10.03 18.75
CA ILE A 288 9.81 -8.60 18.82
C ILE A 288 8.51 -8.34 19.56
N LEU A 289 8.33 -7.11 20.05
CA LEU A 289 7.11 -6.67 20.74
C LEU A 289 6.14 -5.94 19.80
N SER A 290 6.66 -5.28 18.79
CA SER A 290 5.91 -4.40 17.89
C SER A 290 6.47 -4.40 16.48
N PHE A 291 5.65 -3.99 15.53
CA PHE A 291 6.12 -3.77 14.16
C PHE A 291 5.22 -2.80 13.39
N VAL A 292 5.79 -2.23 12.33
CA VAL A 292 5.03 -1.52 11.29
C VAL A 292 4.87 -2.42 10.09
N GLY A 293 3.65 -2.53 9.61
CA GLY A 293 3.30 -3.29 8.42
C GLY A 293 1.99 -2.81 7.80
N SER A 294 1.59 -3.44 6.70
CA SER A 294 0.33 -3.12 6.02
C SER A 294 -0.88 -3.34 6.92
N SER A 295 -1.87 -2.43 6.86
CA SER A 295 -3.16 -2.64 7.51
C SER A 295 -3.83 -3.95 7.06
N ALA A 296 -3.71 -4.31 5.77
CA ALA A 296 -4.19 -5.61 5.27
C ALA A 296 -3.41 -6.81 5.80
N GLY A 297 -2.16 -6.62 6.24
CA GLY A 297 -1.35 -7.64 6.91
C GLY A 297 -1.63 -7.75 8.42
N ALA A 298 -2.25 -6.75 9.01
CA ALA A 298 -2.54 -6.71 10.44
C ALA A 298 -3.55 -7.79 10.87
N THR A 299 -4.39 -8.28 9.97
CA THR A 299 -5.30 -9.42 10.20
C THR A 299 -4.56 -10.72 10.56
N PHE A 300 -3.26 -10.81 10.24
CA PHE A 300 -2.39 -11.94 10.61
C PHE A 300 -1.64 -11.73 11.92
N PHE A 301 -1.99 -10.71 12.71
CA PHE A 301 -1.38 -10.54 14.02
C PHE A 301 -1.77 -11.73 14.93
N PRO A 302 -0.81 -12.40 15.62
CA PRO A 302 -1.09 -13.60 16.37
C PRO A 302 -1.88 -13.31 17.65
N ASN A 303 -2.71 -14.27 18.08
CA ASN A 303 -3.46 -14.21 19.34
C ASN A 303 -2.67 -14.73 20.54
N GLU A 304 -1.48 -15.29 20.31
CA GLU A 304 -0.61 -15.84 21.35
C GLU A 304 0.87 -15.70 21.01
N VAL A 305 1.70 -15.74 22.02
CA VAL A 305 3.15 -15.93 21.90
C VAL A 305 3.49 -17.36 22.24
N ILE A 306 4.15 -18.05 21.31
CA ILE A 306 4.68 -19.41 21.49
C ILE A 306 6.09 -19.31 22.06
N VAL A 307 6.27 -19.75 23.31
CA VAL A 307 7.57 -19.72 23.99
C VAL A 307 8.41 -20.93 23.61
N ASP A 308 7.78 -22.13 23.60
CA ASP A 308 8.35 -23.41 23.19
C ASP A 308 7.21 -24.41 22.87
N ASP A 309 7.57 -25.64 22.53
CA ASP A 309 6.61 -26.70 22.14
C ASP A 309 5.53 -27.01 23.18
N THR A 310 5.66 -26.50 24.41
CA THR A 310 4.78 -26.83 25.56
C THR A 310 4.16 -25.59 26.20
N ARG A 311 4.62 -24.40 25.87
CA ARG A 311 4.20 -23.15 26.53
C ARG A 311 3.88 -22.09 25.50
N SER A 312 2.68 -21.57 25.58
CA SER A 312 2.25 -20.34 24.96
C SER A 312 1.44 -19.50 25.93
N TYR A 313 1.20 -18.24 25.60
CA TYR A 313 0.30 -17.39 26.36
C TYR A 313 -0.44 -16.43 25.43
N PRO A 314 -1.72 -16.13 25.74
CA PRO A 314 -2.51 -15.23 24.92
C PRO A 314 -2.00 -13.79 25.00
N ILE A 315 -2.15 -13.07 23.90
CA ILE A 315 -1.81 -11.65 23.81
C ILE A 315 -2.95 -10.86 23.18
N ASP A 316 -3.07 -9.60 23.58
CA ASP A 316 -3.93 -8.61 22.98
C ASP A 316 -3.13 -7.72 22.04
N MET A 317 -3.76 -7.31 20.93
CA MET A 317 -3.20 -6.36 19.98
C MET A 317 -3.60 -4.92 20.35
N GLU A 318 -2.66 -3.99 20.25
CA GLU A 318 -2.92 -2.55 20.12
C GLU A 318 -2.52 -2.11 18.72
N VAL A 319 -3.34 -1.27 18.07
CA VAL A 319 -3.06 -0.73 16.75
C VAL A 319 -3.01 0.79 16.85
N LEU A 320 -1.91 1.37 16.37
CA LEU A 320 -1.66 2.80 16.33
C LEU A 320 -1.37 3.24 14.88
N GLU A 321 -1.42 4.54 14.62
CA GLU A 321 -0.89 5.11 13.38
C GLU A 321 0.61 4.80 13.27
N ALA A 322 1.11 4.63 12.03
CA ALA A 322 2.54 4.42 11.82
C ALA A 322 3.35 5.63 12.27
N PRO A 323 4.52 5.44 12.92
CA PRO A 323 5.31 6.56 13.41
C PRO A 323 5.93 7.36 12.27
N GLU A 324 6.06 8.66 12.48
CA GLU A 324 6.66 9.62 11.55
C GLU A 324 8.00 10.13 12.07
N PHE A 325 8.85 10.68 11.21
CA PHE A 325 10.06 11.36 11.64
C PHE A 325 9.73 12.63 12.42
N GLU A 326 10.40 12.85 13.55
CA GLU A 326 10.19 14.04 14.39
C GLU A 326 10.43 15.33 13.59
N GLY A 327 9.41 16.21 13.56
CA GLY A 327 9.42 17.44 12.78
C GLY A 327 9.29 17.23 11.28
N GLY A 328 8.91 16.04 10.83
CA GLY A 328 8.63 15.74 9.44
C GLY A 328 7.28 16.30 8.96
N GLU A 329 7.03 16.20 7.65
CA GLU A 329 5.74 16.51 7.04
C GLU A 329 4.82 15.29 7.15
N ASP A 330 3.49 15.52 7.28
CA ASP A 330 2.47 14.48 7.46
C ASP A 330 2.26 13.69 6.14
N TYR A 331 3.12 12.71 5.88
CA TYR A 331 3.01 11.77 4.77
C TYR A 331 2.87 10.34 5.26
N ALA A 332 1.88 9.63 4.71
CA ALA A 332 1.70 8.20 4.92
C ALA A 332 1.71 7.43 3.60
N VAL A 333 2.07 6.15 3.65
CA VAL A 333 2.13 5.33 2.46
C VAL A 333 0.74 5.04 1.90
N GLN A 334 0.60 5.21 0.58
CA GLN A 334 -0.49 4.64 -0.20
C GLN A 334 -0.02 3.32 -0.79
N GLN A 335 -0.69 2.23 -0.44
CA GLN A 335 -0.41 0.92 -1.00
C GLN A 335 -1.71 0.12 -1.23
N GLY A 336 -1.57 -1.14 -1.65
CA GLY A 336 -2.65 -1.98 -2.13
C GLY A 336 -2.78 -1.87 -3.66
N ALA A 337 -2.81 -3.03 -4.32
CA ALA A 337 -3.00 -3.08 -5.76
C ALA A 337 -4.40 -2.59 -6.15
N GLY A 338 -4.50 -1.94 -7.29
CA GLY A 338 -5.78 -1.74 -7.94
C GLY A 338 -6.05 -2.82 -8.99
N MET A 339 -7.10 -2.64 -9.77
CA MET A 339 -7.48 -3.55 -10.87
C MET A 339 -7.27 -2.86 -12.21
N ALA A 340 -6.55 -3.51 -13.11
CA ALA A 340 -6.40 -3.08 -14.49
C ALA A 340 -7.30 -3.91 -15.40
N VAL A 341 -7.98 -3.25 -16.35
CA VAL A 341 -8.79 -3.91 -17.38
C VAL A 341 -7.93 -4.08 -18.63
N THR A 342 -7.87 -5.30 -19.16
CA THR A 342 -7.13 -5.59 -20.38
C THR A 342 -7.94 -5.32 -21.63
N LYS A 343 -7.26 -4.95 -22.73
CA LYS A 343 -7.90 -4.77 -24.04
C LYS A 343 -8.30 -6.13 -24.62
N THR A 344 -9.61 -6.34 -24.67
CA THR A 344 -10.28 -7.50 -25.26
C THR A 344 -11.40 -7.03 -26.18
N ASP A 345 -12.49 -7.79 -26.37
CA ASP A 345 -13.65 -7.28 -27.07
C ASP A 345 -14.41 -6.21 -26.25
N GLU A 346 -15.18 -5.39 -26.93
CA GLU A 346 -15.87 -4.24 -26.33
C GLU A 346 -16.88 -4.63 -25.23
N LYS A 347 -17.54 -5.79 -25.36
CA LYS A 347 -18.50 -6.29 -24.35
C LYS A 347 -17.76 -6.69 -23.07
N GLN A 348 -16.64 -7.39 -23.20
CA GLN A 348 -15.83 -7.82 -22.06
C GLN A 348 -15.21 -6.62 -21.32
N MET A 349 -14.67 -5.63 -22.05
CA MET A 349 -14.14 -4.40 -21.44
C MET A 349 -15.23 -3.63 -20.68
N TYR A 350 -16.41 -3.46 -21.29
CA TYR A 350 -17.56 -2.82 -20.64
C TYR A 350 -18.01 -3.60 -19.40
N ALA A 351 -18.23 -4.92 -19.53
CA ALA A 351 -18.65 -5.80 -18.43
C ALA A 351 -17.66 -5.76 -17.26
N SER A 352 -16.36 -5.76 -17.54
CA SER A 352 -15.29 -5.62 -16.54
C SER A 352 -15.44 -4.34 -15.73
N VAL A 353 -15.64 -3.20 -16.38
CA VAL A 353 -15.82 -1.93 -15.67
C VAL A 353 -17.12 -1.87 -14.88
N GLN A 354 -18.23 -2.50 -15.38
CA GLN A 354 -19.49 -2.56 -14.62
C GLN A 354 -19.31 -3.35 -13.30
N PHE A 355 -18.59 -4.50 -13.33
CA PHE A 355 -18.26 -5.24 -12.12
C PHE A 355 -17.44 -4.36 -11.14
N LEU A 356 -16.40 -3.69 -11.61
CA LEU A 356 -15.56 -2.85 -10.75
C LEU A 356 -16.34 -1.69 -10.12
N LYS A 357 -17.25 -1.05 -10.85
CA LYS A 357 -18.15 -0.03 -10.31
C LYS A 357 -19.05 -0.60 -9.22
N TRP A 358 -19.64 -1.77 -9.45
CA TRP A 358 -20.50 -2.43 -8.47
C TRP A 358 -19.72 -2.87 -7.22
N PHE A 359 -18.53 -3.45 -7.40
CA PHE A 359 -17.66 -3.88 -6.31
C PHE A 359 -17.23 -2.72 -5.40
N THR A 360 -17.13 -1.51 -5.96
CA THR A 360 -16.73 -0.30 -5.23
C THR A 360 -17.91 0.57 -4.79
N GLU A 361 -19.15 0.11 -4.87
CA GLU A 361 -20.25 0.73 -4.15
C GLU A 361 -20.00 0.64 -2.64
N ASP A 362 -20.30 1.71 -1.91
CA ASP A 362 -19.89 1.91 -0.52
C ASP A 362 -20.11 0.69 0.39
N GLU A 363 -21.31 0.13 0.36
CA GLU A 363 -21.67 -1.01 1.24
C GLU A 363 -20.79 -2.24 0.97
N ARG A 364 -20.62 -2.62 -0.30
CA ARG A 364 -19.82 -3.79 -0.69
C ARG A 364 -18.33 -3.58 -0.48
N ASN A 365 -17.89 -2.36 -0.79
CA ASN A 365 -16.48 -2.01 -0.61
C ASN A 365 -16.10 -1.97 0.87
N ILE A 366 -16.99 -1.51 1.76
CA ILE A 366 -16.81 -1.58 3.22
C ILE A 366 -16.78 -3.04 3.67
N GLN A 367 -17.72 -3.89 3.23
CA GLN A 367 -17.75 -5.32 3.58
C GLN A 367 -16.44 -6.02 3.22
N PHE A 368 -15.95 -5.81 1.99
CA PHE A 368 -14.67 -6.36 1.56
C PHE A 368 -13.49 -5.80 2.39
N SER A 369 -13.48 -4.49 2.62
CA SER A 369 -12.39 -3.82 3.32
C SER A 369 -12.26 -4.29 4.76
N VAL A 370 -13.36 -4.39 5.49
CA VAL A 370 -13.35 -4.87 6.89
C VAL A 370 -12.85 -6.32 6.96
N ALA A 371 -13.39 -7.22 6.13
CA ALA A 371 -12.98 -8.62 6.13
C ALA A 371 -11.53 -8.85 5.70
N SER A 372 -10.89 -7.89 5.05
CA SER A 372 -9.56 -8.03 4.45
C SER A 372 -8.48 -7.12 5.04
N GLY A 373 -8.84 -6.23 5.99
CA GLY A 373 -7.94 -5.21 6.54
C GLY A 373 -7.54 -4.13 5.51
N TYR A 374 -8.19 -4.10 4.34
CA TYR A 374 -8.03 -3.02 3.37
C TYR A 374 -8.87 -1.80 3.75
N LEU A 375 -8.68 -0.71 3.04
CA LEU A 375 -9.46 0.52 3.13
C LEU A 375 -10.42 0.62 1.95
N PRO A 376 -11.66 1.11 2.18
CA PRO A 376 -12.56 1.47 1.11
C PRO A 376 -11.95 2.58 0.24
N VAL A 377 -12.41 2.66 -1.01
CA VAL A 377 -11.77 3.55 -1.99
C VAL A 377 -12.57 4.81 -2.31
N THR A 378 -13.83 4.88 -1.88
CA THR A 378 -14.65 6.09 -2.06
C THR A 378 -14.52 7.04 -0.86
N LYS A 379 -14.70 8.33 -1.10
CA LYS A 379 -14.70 9.35 -0.05
C LYS A 379 -15.77 9.11 1.01
N THR A 380 -16.92 8.60 0.58
CA THR A 380 -18.09 8.36 1.45
C THR A 380 -17.97 7.04 2.24
N ALA A 381 -17.19 6.09 1.79
CA ALA A 381 -16.97 4.83 2.49
C ALA A 381 -15.78 4.90 3.48
N ASN A 382 -14.86 5.87 3.33
CA ASN A 382 -13.78 6.12 4.29
C ASN A 382 -14.26 6.98 5.47
N ASP A 383 -15.30 6.52 6.13
CA ASP A 383 -15.89 7.12 7.32
C ASP A 383 -16.12 6.04 8.38
N VAL A 384 -15.50 6.23 9.56
CA VAL A 384 -15.53 5.24 10.64
C VAL A 384 -16.96 4.92 11.07
N LYS A 385 -17.85 5.94 11.18
CA LYS A 385 -19.25 5.73 11.59
C LYS A 385 -20.00 4.88 10.56
N LYS A 386 -19.79 5.17 9.28
CA LYS A 386 -20.43 4.40 8.20
C LYS A 386 -19.96 2.94 8.20
N ILE A 387 -18.70 2.69 8.52
CA ILE A 387 -18.18 1.34 8.68
C ILE A 387 -18.84 0.64 9.87
N GLU A 388 -18.93 1.33 11.03
CA GLU A 388 -19.60 0.81 12.22
C GLU A 388 -21.09 0.51 11.99
N GLU A 389 -21.78 1.30 11.16
CA GLU A 389 -23.19 1.11 10.80
C GLU A 389 -23.39 -0.01 9.77
N THR A 390 -22.40 -0.29 8.92
CA THR A 390 -22.51 -1.23 7.79
C THR A 390 -22.10 -2.65 8.17
N THR A 391 -21.26 -2.80 9.20
CA THR A 391 -20.70 -4.08 9.63
C THR A 391 -21.03 -4.38 11.08
N ASP A 392 -21.34 -5.67 11.39
CA ASP A 392 -21.44 -6.11 12.78
C ASP A 392 -20.03 -6.24 13.33
N LEU A 393 -19.60 -5.20 14.06
CA LEU A 393 -18.25 -5.07 14.58
C LEU A 393 -18.05 -5.72 15.97
N THR A 394 -19.07 -6.38 16.52
CA THR A 394 -19.01 -7.01 17.85
C THR A 394 -18.05 -8.21 17.83
N GLY A 395 -16.90 -8.04 18.47
CA GLY A 395 -15.87 -9.10 18.58
C GLY A 395 -14.94 -9.24 17.37
N ASN A 396 -14.94 -8.28 16.47
CA ASN A 396 -14.10 -8.30 15.29
C ASN A 396 -12.78 -7.54 15.56
N ASN A 397 -11.64 -8.26 15.51
CA ASN A 397 -10.29 -7.71 15.74
C ASN A 397 -9.83 -6.77 14.61
N GLU A 398 -10.50 -6.76 13.46
CA GLU A 398 -10.15 -5.93 12.30
C GLU A 398 -10.60 -4.47 12.47
N VAL A 399 -11.56 -4.18 13.35
CA VAL A 399 -12.07 -2.81 13.58
C VAL A 399 -11.00 -1.83 14.02
N PRO A 400 -10.17 -2.14 15.04
CA PRO A 400 -9.08 -1.26 15.43
C PRO A 400 -8.10 -0.99 14.28
N ILE A 401 -7.86 -2.00 13.43
CA ILE A 401 -6.96 -1.90 12.27
C ILE A 401 -7.52 -0.91 11.25
N VAL A 402 -8.78 -1.12 10.83
CA VAL A 402 -9.42 -0.26 9.84
C VAL A 402 -9.56 1.16 10.36
N LYS A 403 -9.86 1.33 11.66
CA LYS A 403 -9.94 2.66 12.30
C LYS A 403 -8.60 3.38 12.27
N ALA A 404 -7.52 2.76 12.74
CA ALA A 404 -6.18 3.35 12.72
C ALA A 404 -5.75 3.70 11.29
N ALA A 405 -6.06 2.83 10.31
CA ALA A 405 -5.75 3.08 8.92
C ALA A 405 -6.58 4.24 8.32
N ILE A 406 -7.85 4.39 8.67
CA ILE A 406 -8.69 5.53 8.25
C ILE A 406 -8.21 6.84 8.90
N ASP A 407 -7.87 6.80 10.19
CA ASP A 407 -7.31 7.97 10.88
C ASP A 407 -6.01 8.42 10.18
N THR A 408 -5.13 7.47 9.82
CA THR A 408 -3.92 7.76 9.01
C THR A 408 -4.27 8.43 7.68
N VAL A 409 -5.25 7.90 6.93
CA VAL A 409 -5.66 8.46 5.62
C VAL A 409 -6.24 9.86 5.76
N ASN A 410 -6.94 10.14 6.86
CA ASN A 410 -7.58 11.44 7.09
C ASN A 410 -6.62 12.50 7.63
N HIS A 411 -5.58 12.11 8.34
CA HIS A 411 -4.60 13.03 8.94
C HIS A 411 -3.38 13.28 8.02
N ASN A 412 -3.09 12.37 7.10
CA ASN A 412 -1.87 12.40 6.30
C ASN A 412 -2.13 12.62 4.81
N THR A 413 -1.13 13.19 4.14
CA THR A 413 -1.04 13.16 2.68
C THR A 413 -0.55 11.78 2.23
N LEU A 414 -1.43 11.05 1.56
CA LEU A 414 -1.07 9.73 1.04
C LEU A 414 -0.10 9.85 -0.13
N TYR A 415 0.99 9.08 -0.07
CA TYR A 415 2.02 9.09 -1.08
C TYR A 415 2.41 7.69 -1.54
N THR A 416 2.60 7.55 -2.83
CA THR A 416 3.30 6.43 -3.49
C THR A 416 4.09 6.98 -4.66
N THR A 417 5.23 6.37 -4.97
CA THR A 417 6.02 6.75 -6.15
C THR A 417 5.23 6.45 -7.42
N LYS A 418 5.18 7.38 -8.37
CA LYS A 418 4.61 7.12 -9.69
C LYS A 418 5.41 6.04 -10.40
N ALA A 419 4.72 5.20 -11.17
CA ALA A 419 5.36 4.13 -11.93
C ALA A 419 6.35 4.69 -12.99
N PHE A 420 7.48 4.03 -13.11
CA PHE A 420 8.51 4.32 -14.11
C PHE A 420 9.25 3.05 -14.54
N GLU A 421 9.98 3.13 -15.65
CA GLU A 421 10.78 2.01 -16.14
C GLU A 421 11.89 1.62 -15.14
N GLY A 422 11.88 0.37 -14.65
CA GLY A 422 12.78 -0.09 -13.60
C GLY A 422 12.33 0.25 -12.17
N GLY A 423 11.12 0.80 -11.98
CA GLY A 423 10.59 1.13 -10.66
C GLY A 423 10.58 -0.04 -9.68
N THR A 424 10.20 -1.24 -10.14
CA THR A 424 10.28 -2.47 -9.33
C THR A 424 11.71 -2.77 -8.87
N ASP A 425 12.70 -2.65 -9.75
CA ASP A 425 14.10 -2.94 -9.41
C ASP A 425 14.66 -1.90 -8.44
N ALA A 426 14.32 -0.62 -8.63
CA ALA A 426 14.68 0.46 -7.72
C ALA A 426 14.08 0.22 -6.33
N ARG A 427 12.81 -0.18 -6.26
CA ARG A 427 12.14 -0.53 -5.01
C ARG A 427 12.79 -1.72 -4.31
N ASN A 428 13.19 -2.77 -5.06
CA ASN A 428 13.90 -3.93 -4.52
C ASN A 428 15.27 -3.54 -3.93
N ILE A 429 15.98 -2.58 -4.54
CA ILE A 429 17.24 -2.07 -3.97
C ILE A 429 16.96 -1.41 -2.61
N LEU A 430 15.94 -0.56 -2.47
CA LEU A 430 15.57 0.05 -1.21
C LEU A 430 15.12 -0.99 -0.17
N GLU A 431 14.43 -2.04 -0.59
CA GLU A 431 13.95 -3.11 0.29
C GLU A 431 15.10 -3.91 0.91
N TYR A 432 16.08 -4.30 0.09
CA TYR A 432 17.07 -5.31 0.51
C TYR A 432 18.45 -4.74 0.87
N ALA A 433 18.86 -3.59 0.31
CA ALA A 433 20.22 -3.10 0.51
C ALA A 433 20.58 -2.82 1.96
N MET A 434 19.64 -2.30 2.77
CA MET A 434 19.87 -2.01 4.18
C MET A 434 19.49 -3.19 5.07
N SER A 435 18.40 -3.89 4.80
CA SER A 435 17.92 -5.03 5.61
C SER A 435 18.89 -6.21 5.59
N ASP A 436 19.41 -6.58 4.41
CA ASP A 436 20.40 -7.65 4.28
C ASP A 436 21.68 -7.32 5.02
N LYS A 437 22.17 -6.07 4.85
CA LYS A 437 23.36 -5.61 5.55
C LYS A 437 23.16 -5.61 7.07
N ALA A 438 22.05 -5.05 7.56
CA ALA A 438 21.72 -5.01 8.97
C ALA A 438 21.70 -6.41 9.60
N SER A 439 21.07 -7.38 8.90
CA SER A 439 21.00 -8.78 9.33
C SER A 439 22.36 -9.45 9.36
N ALA A 440 23.21 -9.24 8.33
CA ALA A 440 24.55 -9.80 8.28
C ALA A 440 25.47 -9.24 9.37
N ASP A 441 25.40 -7.92 9.58
CA ASP A 441 26.22 -7.21 10.56
C ASP A 441 25.79 -7.55 11.99
N ARG A 442 24.47 -7.65 12.26
CA ARG A 442 23.96 -8.12 13.56
C ARG A 442 24.44 -9.52 13.90
N LYS A 443 24.46 -10.46 12.93
CA LYS A 443 25.04 -11.79 13.14
C LYS A 443 26.50 -11.73 13.56
N THR A 444 27.27 -10.77 13.04
CA THR A 444 28.67 -10.56 13.38
C THR A 444 28.81 -9.96 14.78
N VAL A 445 27.98 -8.96 15.13
CA VAL A 445 27.92 -8.40 16.49
C VAL A 445 27.64 -9.51 17.51
N VAL A 446 26.63 -10.34 17.27
CA VAL A 446 26.31 -11.47 18.17
C VAL A 446 27.49 -12.44 18.34
N LYS A 447 28.26 -12.71 17.26
CA LYS A 447 29.47 -13.56 17.35
C LYS A 447 30.57 -12.89 18.19
N ARG A 448 30.78 -11.58 18.09
CA ARG A 448 31.74 -10.81 18.90
C ARG A 448 31.38 -10.85 20.38
N LEU A 449 30.10 -10.58 20.70
CA LEU A 449 29.57 -10.67 22.07
C LEU A 449 29.78 -12.07 22.67
N LYS A 450 29.50 -13.15 21.91
CA LYS A 450 29.75 -14.53 22.35
C LYS A 450 31.21 -14.84 22.61
N LYS A 451 32.16 -14.09 22.01
CA LYS A 451 33.58 -14.20 22.26
C LYS A 451 34.06 -13.38 23.45
N GLY A 452 33.14 -12.61 24.10
CA GLY A 452 33.43 -11.82 25.28
C GLY A 452 33.85 -10.37 25.01
N GLU A 453 33.70 -9.89 23.76
CA GLU A 453 33.87 -8.45 23.48
C GLU A 453 32.81 -7.64 24.25
N SER A 454 33.15 -6.42 24.66
CA SER A 454 32.15 -5.49 25.21
C SER A 454 31.12 -5.11 24.15
N PHE A 455 29.93 -4.66 24.58
CA PHE A 455 28.88 -4.23 23.66
C PHE A 455 29.36 -3.14 22.71
N ASP A 456 30.01 -2.10 23.26
CA ASP A 456 30.51 -0.97 22.48
C ASP A 456 31.56 -1.37 21.45
N GLU A 457 32.52 -2.24 21.82
CA GLU A 457 33.51 -2.74 20.87
C GLU A 457 32.87 -3.63 19.78
N ALA A 458 31.89 -4.46 20.17
CA ALA A 458 31.23 -5.36 19.23
C ALA A 458 30.45 -4.62 18.12
N VAL A 459 29.88 -3.43 18.42
CA VAL A 459 29.08 -2.65 17.47
C VAL A 459 29.85 -1.54 16.77
N LYS A 460 31.03 -1.12 17.28
CA LYS A 460 31.78 0.08 16.90
C LYS A 460 31.97 0.27 15.40
N ASP A 461 32.41 -0.78 14.71
CA ASP A 461 32.68 -0.70 13.27
C ASP A 461 31.40 -0.46 12.47
N PHE A 462 30.29 -1.05 12.92
CA PHE A 462 29.00 -1.02 12.22
C PHE A 462 28.28 0.30 12.36
N VAL A 463 28.45 1.01 13.49
CA VAL A 463 27.83 2.32 13.73
C VAL A 463 28.72 3.49 13.31
N SER A 464 29.84 3.23 12.63
CA SER A 464 30.77 4.26 12.16
C SER A 464 30.27 4.99 10.91
N ASP A 465 30.69 6.25 10.74
CA ASP A 465 30.39 7.04 9.53
C ASP A 465 30.93 6.37 8.27
N SER A 466 32.13 5.77 8.33
CA SER A 466 32.71 5.06 7.19
C SER A 466 31.88 3.87 6.72
N ASN A 467 31.21 3.17 7.65
CA ASN A 467 30.31 2.07 7.29
C ASN A 467 29.05 2.58 6.57
N PHE A 468 28.47 3.68 7.06
CA PHE A 468 27.37 4.37 6.38
C PHE A 468 27.78 4.85 5.00
N ASP A 469 28.89 5.58 4.88
CA ASP A 469 29.38 6.13 3.62
C ASP A 469 29.59 5.04 2.55
N THR A 470 30.22 3.94 2.94
CA THR A 470 30.44 2.81 2.04
C THR A 470 29.13 2.21 1.52
N TRP A 471 28.15 2.03 2.40
CA TRP A 471 26.85 1.51 2.01
C TRP A 471 26.08 2.52 1.16
N TYR A 472 26.09 3.80 1.53
CA TYR A 472 25.41 4.88 0.85
C TYR A 472 25.86 5.01 -0.60
N GLU A 473 27.16 5.11 -0.85
CA GLU A 473 27.71 5.24 -2.19
C GLU A 473 27.41 4.00 -3.06
N ALA A 474 27.53 2.81 -2.48
CA ALA A 474 27.21 1.56 -3.20
C ALA A 474 25.71 1.46 -3.56
N THR A 475 24.81 1.89 -2.68
CA THR A 475 23.36 1.86 -2.91
C THR A 475 22.96 2.93 -3.93
N LYS A 476 23.47 4.15 -3.80
CA LYS A 476 23.25 5.24 -4.74
C LYS A 476 23.67 4.86 -6.16
N ALA A 477 24.86 4.28 -6.31
CA ALA A 477 25.36 3.84 -7.60
C ALA A 477 24.50 2.75 -8.27
N LYS A 478 23.83 1.89 -7.49
CA LYS A 478 22.85 0.92 -8.01
C LYS A 478 21.58 1.61 -8.51
N LEU A 479 21.04 2.55 -7.72
CA LEU A 479 19.85 3.32 -8.09
C LEU A 479 20.09 4.18 -9.33
N GLU A 480 21.24 4.86 -9.43
CA GLU A 480 21.61 5.67 -10.59
C GLU A 480 21.70 4.86 -11.90
N LYS A 481 21.99 3.57 -11.84
CA LYS A 481 21.99 2.69 -13.03
C LYS A 481 20.60 2.40 -13.56
N ILE A 482 19.59 2.44 -12.69
CA ILE A 482 18.19 2.16 -13.07
C ILE A 482 17.56 3.41 -13.69
N VAL A 483 17.86 4.60 -13.14
CA VAL A 483 17.22 5.85 -13.58
C VAL A 483 17.91 6.50 -14.79
N LYS A 484 18.96 5.87 -15.33
CA LYS A 484 19.67 6.30 -16.56
C LYS A 484 18.99 5.76 -17.81
#